data_ad4a4168810c79f2fcdb65f8192cbff1
#
_entry.id   ad4a4168810c79f2fcdb65f8192cbff1
#
_cell.length_a   1.000
_cell.length_b   1.000
_cell.length_c   1.000
_cell.angle_alpha   90.00
_cell.angle_beta   90.00
_cell.angle_gamma   90.00
#
_symmetry.space_group_name_H-M   'P 1'
#
loop_
_entity.id
_entity.type
_entity.pdbx_description
1 polymer ?
#
loop_
_entity_poly.entity_id
_entity_poly.type
_entity_poly.pdbx_seq_one_letter_code
_entity_poly.pdbx_strand_id
1 'polypeptide(L)' 'MFKFKFAAVVRTDKKSHIHHLSTIASSELEARRQFASRFVLVLSARIPVREVAA' A
#
# COMPACT_ATOMS: atom_id res chain seq x y z
N MET A 1 -10.34 10.37 -2.54
CA MET A 1 -9.69 9.07 -2.35
C MET A 1 -8.40 8.98 -3.13
N PHE A 2 -7.50 8.14 -2.67
CA PHE A 2 -6.21 7.94 -3.33
C PHE A 2 -5.92 6.46 -3.48
N LYS A 3 -5.23 6.12 -4.55
CA LYS A 3 -4.62 4.82 -4.71
C LYS A 3 -3.21 4.89 -4.13
N PHE A 4 -2.94 4.09 -3.13
CA PHE A 4 -1.62 4.00 -2.51
C PHE A 4 -0.92 2.74 -2.99
N LYS A 5 0.32 2.90 -3.40
CA LYS A 5 1.17 1.78 -3.77
C LYS A 5 2.28 1.64 -2.75
N PHE A 6 2.48 0.43 -2.28
CA PHE A 6 3.52 0.12 -1.30
C PHE A 6 4.48 -0.92 -1.82
N ALA A 7 5.74 -0.75 -1.48
CA ALA A 7 6.70 -1.83 -1.49
C ALA A 7 6.64 -2.47 -0.10
N ALA A 8 6.40 -3.76 -0.04
CA ALA A 8 6.15 -4.45 1.22
C ALA A 8 7.04 -5.66 1.38
N VAL A 9 7.52 -5.88 2.60
CA VAL A 9 8.28 -7.07 2.97
C VAL A 9 7.54 -7.76 4.10
N VAL A 10 7.37 -9.08 3.99
CA VAL A 10 6.78 -9.87 5.06
C VAL A 10 7.72 -9.86 6.27
N ARG A 11 7.21 -9.52 7.45
CA ARG A 11 8.02 -9.38 8.67
C ARG A 11 8.81 -10.62 9.03
N THR A 12 8.28 -11.79 8.71
CA THR A 12 8.91 -13.08 9.04
C THR A 12 9.72 -13.65 7.88
N ASP A 13 9.76 -13.00 6.75
CA ASP A 13 10.49 -13.48 5.58
C ASP A 13 11.97 -13.16 5.70
N LYS A 14 12.77 -14.19 5.87
CA LYS A 14 14.23 -14.06 5.98
C LYS A 14 14.89 -13.68 4.66
N LYS A 15 14.24 -13.95 3.55
CA LYS A 15 14.76 -13.64 2.21
C LYS A 15 14.44 -12.23 1.75
N SER A 16 13.63 -11.52 2.51
CA SER A 16 13.27 -10.12 2.23
C SER A 16 12.73 -9.90 0.82
N HIS A 17 11.87 -10.79 0.36
CA HIS A 17 11.20 -10.61 -0.92
C HIS A 17 10.31 -9.38 -0.89
N ILE A 18 10.44 -8.54 -1.91
CA ILE A 18 9.63 -7.34 -2.02
C ILE A 18 8.34 -7.66 -2.76
N HIS A 19 7.23 -7.29 -2.14
CA HIS A 19 5.91 -7.41 -2.73
C HIS A 19 5.37 -6.01 -3.05
N HIS A 20 4.72 -5.88 -4.18
CA HIS A 20 4.08 -4.62 -4.55
C HIS A 20 2.59 -4.72 -4.25
N LEU A 21 2.14 -3.90 -3.33
CA LEU A 21 0.75 -3.86 -2.90
C LEU A 21 0.13 -2.54 -3.28
N SER A 22 -1.16 -2.56 -3.58
CA SER A 22 -1.91 -1.34 -3.81
C SER A 22 -3.29 -1.42 -3.17
N THR A 23 -3.79 -0.28 -2.74
CA THR A 23 -5.12 -0.17 -2.17
C THR A 23 -5.66 1.23 -2.38
N ILE A 24 -6.98 1.34 -2.35
CA ILE A 24 -7.66 2.64 -2.42
C ILE A 24 -8.17 2.97 -1.02
N ALA A 25 -7.79 4.14 -0.53
CA ALA A 25 -8.18 4.61 0.79
C ALA A 25 -8.28 6.13 0.82
N SER A 26 -8.92 6.66 1.85
CA SER A 26 -9.05 8.10 2.03
C SER A 26 -7.78 8.73 2.59
N SER A 27 -6.95 7.95 3.26
CA SER A 27 -5.67 8.41 3.80
C SER A 27 -4.61 7.33 3.78
N GLU A 28 -3.35 7.75 3.84
CA GLU A 28 -2.23 6.83 3.93
C GLU A 28 -2.31 5.95 5.19
N LEU A 29 -2.74 6.52 6.30
CA LEU A 29 -2.88 5.78 7.54
C LEU A 29 -3.84 4.60 7.39
N GLU A 30 -4.98 4.81 6.77
CA GLU A 30 -5.93 3.74 6.52
C GLU A 30 -5.37 2.68 5.57
N ALA A 31 -4.67 3.12 4.53
CA ALA A 31 -4.04 2.20 3.60
C ALA A 31 -3.00 1.31 4.30
N ARG A 32 -2.16 1.90 5.14
CA ARG A 32 -1.15 1.17 5.90
C ARG A 32 -1.76 0.17 6.87
N ARG A 33 -2.85 0.52 7.53
CA ARG A 33 -3.52 -0.36 8.49
C ARG A 33 -3.98 -1.67 7.88
N GLN A 34 -4.29 -1.67 6.60
CA GLN A 34 -4.73 -2.89 5.93
C GLN A 34 -3.64 -3.95 5.86
N PHE A 35 -2.39 -3.54 5.82
CA PHE A 35 -1.26 -4.44 5.59
C PHE A 35 -0.25 -4.49 6.74
N ALA A 36 -0.35 -3.57 7.67
CA ALA A 36 0.69 -3.38 8.69
C ALA A 36 0.91 -4.58 9.62
N SER A 37 -0.10 -5.44 9.78
CA SER A 37 -0.01 -6.61 10.63
C SER A 37 0.96 -7.67 10.08
N ARG A 38 1.11 -7.75 8.78
CA ARG A 38 1.94 -8.77 8.12
C ARG A 38 3.18 -8.22 7.44
N PHE A 39 3.14 -6.95 7.04
CA PHE A 39 4.17 -6.36 6.19
C PHE A 39 4.83 -5.18 6.85
N VAL A 40 6.11 -5.01 6.56
CA VAL A 40 6.77 -3.73 6.71
C VAL A 40 6.56 -2.98 5.41
N LEU A 41 5.95 -1.80 5.49
CA LEU A 41 5.53 -1.05 4.31
C LEU A 41 6.39 0.17 4.07
N VAL A 42 6.72 0.40 2.80
CA VAL A 42 7.31 1.65 2.34
C VAL A 42 6.39 2.22 1.28
N LEU A 43 5.97 3.47 1.45
CA LEU A 43 5.11 4.13 0.48
C LEU A 43 5.89 4.35 -0.81
N SER A 44 5.40 3.76 -1.89
CA SER A 44 6.00 3.88 -3.21
C SER A 44 5.38 5.00 -4.03
N ALA A 45 4.05 5.10 -4.00
CA ALA A 45 3.34 6.13 -4.75
C ALA A 45 1.96 6.41 -4.16
N ARG A 46 1.50 7.64 -4.35
CA ARG A 46 0.14 8.06 -4.03
C ARG A 46 -0.45 8.67 -5.29
N ILE A 47 -1.53 8.09 -5.77
CA ILE A 47 -2.17 8.51 -7.00
C ILE A 47 -3.59 8.97 -6.69
N PRO A 48 -3.96 10.23 -7.00
CA PRO A 48 -5.34 10.66 -6.86
C PRO A 48 -6.25 9.80 -7.74
N VAL A 49 -7.32 9.28 -7.15
CA VAL A 49 -8.34 8.55 -7.91
C VAL A 49 -9.44 9.54 -8.26
N ARG A 50 -9.57 9.81 -9.53
CA ARG A 50 -10.67 10.61 -10.03
C ARG A 50 -11.77 9.69 -10.52
N GLU A 51 -13.01 10.05 -10.18
CA GLU A 51 -14.14 9.48 -10.86
C GLU A 51 -14.05 9.89 -12.33
N VAL A 52 -13.78 8.93 -13.17
CA VAL A 52 -13.91 9.15 -14.60
C VAL A 52 -15.37 9.05 -14.92
N ALA A 53 -15.99 10.18 -15.14
CA ALA A 53 -17.32 10.19 -15.75
C ALA A 53 -17.15 9.61 -17.15
N ALA A 54 -17.54 8.38 -17.28
CA ALA A 54 -17.53 7.74 -18.58
C ALA A 54 -18.58 8.34 -19.47
#